data_1a8a9920790fabfb2482b799ee0c7a16
#
_entry.id   1a8a9920790fabfb2482b799ee0c7a16
#
_cell.length_a   1.000
_cell.length_b   1.000
_cell.length_c   1.000
_cell.angle_alpha   90.00
_cell.angle_beta   90.00
_cell.angle_gamma   90.00
#
_symmetry.space_group_name_H-M   'P 1'
#
loop_
_entity.id
_entity.type
_entity.pdbx_description
1 polymer ?
#
loop_
_entity_poly.entity_id
_entity_poly.type
_entity_poly.pdbx_seq_one_letter_code
_entity_poly.pdbx_strand_id
1 'polypeptide(L)' 'MAAEKPMDKPLKILHASLNNRVMVELRGGRGYHGTLDGYDVPHMNLVLKNAEEIVNGQPAAKHSTIIVRGDNIIYVSP' A
#
# COMPACT_ATOMS: atom_id res chain seq x y z
N MET A 1 4.15 -18.72 25.58
CA MET A 1 4.23 -18.36 25.02
C MET A 1 3.70 -17.97 24.07
N ALA A 2 3.01 -17.90 23.81
CA ALA A 2 2.39 -17.59 22.74
C ALA A 2 2.79 -16.42 22.11
N ALA A 3 3.86 -16.40 21.71
CA ALA A 3 4.30 -15.33 20.93
C ALA A 3 3.43 -15.21 19.72
N GLU A 4 3.18 -14.01 19.32
CA GLU A 4 2.54 -13.72 18.07
C GLU A 4 3.32 -14.34 16.95
N LYS A 5 2.63 -14.90 16.00
CA LYS A 5 3.31 -15.43 14.83
C LYS A 5 3.94 -14.30 14.06
N PRO A 6 5.16 -14.48 13.51
CA PRO A 6 5.79 -13.41 12.74
C PRO A 6 4.93 -12.87 11.61
N MET A 7 4.11 -13.72 11.00
CA MET A 7 3.25 -13.31 9.89
C MET A 7 2.13 -12.37 10.30
N ASP A 8 1.78 -12.33 11.58
CA ASP A 8 0.67 -11.49 12.03
C ASP A 8 1.05 -10.02 12.13
N LYS A 9 2.30 -9.73 12.38
CA LYS A 9 2.71 -8.35 12.61
C LYS A 9 2.56 -7.47 11.36
N PRO A 10 2.96 -7.92 10.16
CA PRO A 10 2.73 -7.12 8.96
C PRO A 10 1.26 -6.82 8.72
N LEU A 11 0.37 -7.78 8.95
CA LEU A 11 -1.05 -7.57 8.78
C LEU A 11 -1.61 -6.60 9.79
N LYS A 12 -1.11 -6.63 11.02
CA LYS A 12 -1.55 -5.68 12.04
C LYS A 12 -1.15 -4.25 11.69
N ILE A 13 0.06 -4.06 11.18
CA ILE A 13 0.51 -2.74 10.76
C ILE A 13 -0.33 -2.25 9.60
N LEU A 14 -0.58 -3.11 8.62
CA LEU A 14 -1.38 -2.74 7.47
C LEU A 14 -2.80 -2.40 7.88
N HIS A 15 -3.40 -3.20 8.76
CA HIS A 15 -4.75 -2.94 9.23
C HIS A 15 -4.83 -1.61 9.98
N ALA A 16 -3.83 -1.31 10.79
CA ALA A 16 -3.78 -0.04 11.52
C ALA A 16 -3.60 1.15 10.58
N SER A 17 -3.15 0.92 9.36
CA SER A 17 -2.96 1.98 8.38
C SER A 17 -4.22 2.29 7.58
N LEU A 18 -5.30 1.53 7.77
CA LEU A 18 -6.57 1.81 7.08
C LEU A 18 -7.02 3.23 7.39
N ASN A 19 -7.48 3.90 6.35
CA ASN A 19 -7.95 5.29 6.39
C ASN A 19 -6.83 6.30 6.64
N ASN A 20 -5.58 5.87 6.62
CA ASN A 20 -4.43 6.76 6.74
C ASN A 20 -3.66 6.81 5.43
N ARG A 21 -2.86 7.87 5.26
CA ARG A 21 -2.04 7.99 4.07
C ARG A 21 -0.87 7.03 4.16
N VAL A 22 -0.60 6.36 3.04
CA VAL A 22 0.52 5.42 2.94
C VAL A 22 1.29 5.69 1.66
N MET A 23 2.56 5.30 1.66
CA MET A 23 3.40 5.27 0.46
C MET A 23 3.50 3.83 0.00
N VAL A 24 3.31 3.61 -1.29
CA VAL A 24 3.43 2.28 -1.89
C VAL A 24 4.48 2.37 -2.99
N GLU A 25 5.53 1.58 -2.86
CA GLU A 25 6.58 1.54 -3.87
C GLU A 25 6.39 0.32 -4.76
N LEU A 26 6.41 0.52 -6.06
CA LEU A 26 6.25 -0.53 -7.05
C LEU A 26 7.53 -0.75 -7.81
N ARG A 27 7.61 -1.89 -8.48
CA ARG A 27 8.73 -2.18 -9.37
C ARG A 27 8.76 -1.16 -10.50
N GLY A 28 9.95 -0.82 -10.95
CA GLY A 28 10.11 0.07 -12.09
C GLY A 28 10.17 1.55 -11.76
N GLY A 29 10.42 1.91 -10.49
CA GLY A 29 10.58 3.30 -10.12
C GLY A 29 9.29 4.09 -10.01
N ARG A 30 8.19 3.38 -9.83
CA ARG A 30 6.86 3.98 -9.72
C ARG A 30 6.32 3.76 -8.32
N GLY A 31 5.54 4.69 -7.84
CA GLY A 31 4.91 4.56 -6.54
C GLY A 31 3.62 5.34 -6.46
N TYR A 32 2.93 5.19 -5.33
CA TYR A 32 1.71 5.93 -5.05
C TYR A 32 1.72 6.42 -3.62
N HIS A 33 1.17 7.60 -3.41
CA HIS A 33 0.94 8.14 -2.09
C HIS A 33 -0.55 8.39 -1.97
N GLY A 34 -1.23 7.67 -1.12
CA GLY A 34 -2.68 7.77 -1.02
C GLY A 34 -3.21 7.24 0.28
N THR A 35 -4.53 7.35 0.45
CA THR A 35 -5.22 6.85 1.63
C THR A 35 -5.56 5.38 1.42
N LEU A 36 -5.13 4.54 2.34
CA LEU A 36 -5.42 3.11 2.26
C LEU A 36 -6.88 2.88 2.62
N ASP A 37 -7.67 2.42 1.65
CA ASP A 37 -9.09 2.20 1.84
C ASP A 37 -9.40 0.73 2.11
N GLY A 38 -8.56 -0.17 1.64
CA GLY A 38 -8.76 -1.59 1.86
C GLY A 38 -7.59 -2.40 1.33
N TYR A 39 -7.58 -3.66 1.70
CA TYR A 39 -6.60 -4.61 1.19
C TYR A 39 -7.20 -6.00 1.26
N ASP A 40 -6.69 -6.93 0.45
CA ASP A 40 -7.14 -8.31 0.51
C ASP A 40 -5.99 -9.23 0.90
N VAL A 41 -6.38 -10.41 1.37
CA VAL A 41 -5.49 -11.51 1.71
C VAL A 41 -6.00 -12.71 0.94
N PRO A 42 -5.18 -13.49 0.26
CA PRO A 42 -3.72 -13.56 0.35
C PRO A 42 -2.95 -12.74 -0.69
N HIS A 43 -3.62 -12.08 -1.62
CA HIS A 43 -2.93 -11.42 -2.73
C HIS A 43 -2.33 -10.08 -2.34
N MET A 44 -2.79 -9.49 -1.24
CA MET A 44 -2.31 -8.20 -0.77
C MET A 44 -2.49 -7.09 -1.79
N ASN A 45 -3.57 -7.14 -2.56
CA ASN A 45 -3.95 -6.02 -3.40
C ASN A 45 -4.45 -4.89 -2.50
N LEU A 46 -4.13 -3.67 -2.87
CA LEU A 46 -4.50 -2.51 -2.07
C LEU A 46 -5.46 -1.62 -2.83
N VAL A 47 -6.42 -1.05 -2.13
CA VAL A 47 -7.27 0.01 -2.68
C VAL A 47 -6.81 1.31 -2.06
N LEU A 48 -6.43 2.27 -2.92
CA LEU A 48 -6.01 3.59 -2.48
C LEU A 48 -6.98 4.64 -2.99
N LYS A 49 -7.30 5.60 -2.14
CA LYS A 49 -8.11 6.74 -2.51
C LYS A 49 -7.29 8.01 -2.48
N ASN A 50 -7.65 8.95 -3.33
CA ASN A 50 -6.96 10.24 -3.44
C ASN A 50 -5.46 10.00 -3.59
N ALA A 51 -5.10 9.15 -4.53
CA ALA A 51 -3.73 8.70 -4.70
C ALA A 51 -3.00 9.57 -5.70
N GLU A 52 -1.75 9.87 -5.38
CA GLU A 52 -0.85 10.57 -6.28
C GLU A 52 0.15 9.57 -6.80
N GLU A 53 0.23 9.45 -8.12
CA GLU A 53 1.20 8.58 -8.76
C GLU A 53 2.53 9.31 -8.87
N ILE A 54 3.60 8.64 -8.48
CA ILE A 54 4.96 9.20 -8.46
C ILE A 54 5.82 8.34 -9.36
N VAL A 55 6.49 8.98 -10.31
CA VAL A 55 7.38 8.30 -11.24
C VAL A 55 8.75 8.94 -11.13
N ASN A 56 9.75 8.13 -10.77
CA ASN A 56 11.12 8.59 -10.58
C ASN A 56 11.20 9.79 -9.66
N GLY A 57 10.42 9.76 -8.58
CA GLY A 57 10.42 10.81 -7.57
C GLY A 57 9.59 12.03 -7.90
N GLN A 58 8.90 12.04 -9.04
CA GLN A 58 8.13 13.20 -9.49
C GLN A 58 6.65 12.86 -9.55
N PRO A 59 5.78 13.77 -9.08
CA PRO A 59 4.33 13.57 -9.25
C PRO A 59 3.99 13.48 -10.74
N ALA A 60 3.21 12.47 -11.11
CA ALA A 60 2.88 12.22 -12.51
C ALA A 60 1.38 12.29 -12.78
N ALA A 61 0.55 11.83 -11.83
CA ALA A 61 -0.90 11.78 -12.04
C ALA A 61 -1.61 11.69 -10.70
N LYS A 62 -2.90 12.00 -10.70
CA LYS A 62 -3.75 11.84 -9.52
C LYS A 62 -4.90 10.93 -9.88
N HIS A 63 -5.29 10.09 -8.93
CA HIS A 63 -6.36 9.13 -9.09
C HIS A 63 -7.31 9.23 -7.91
N SER A 64 -8.62 9.22 -8.15
CA SER A 64 -9.57 9.22 -7.04
C SER A 64 -9.60 7.87 -6.35
N THR A 65 -9.50 6.78 -7.10
CA THR A 65 -9.48 5.43 -6.54
C THR A 65 -8.69 4.53 -7.48
N ILE A 66 -7.73 3.79 -6.93
CA ILE A 66 -6.98 2.82 -7.71
C ILE A 66 -6.82 1.54 -6.93
N ILE A 67 -6.63 0.45 -7.67
CA ILE A 67 -6.27 -0.84 -7.09
C ILE A 67 -4.83 -1.13 -7.49
N VAL A 68 -4.01 -1.40 -6.49
CA VAL A 68 -2.60 -1.72 -6.70
C VAL A 68 -2.42 -3.21 -6.45
N ARG A 69 -1.88 -3.91 -7.43
CA ARG A 69 -1.71 -5.36 -7.32
C ARG A 69 -0.56 -5.69 -6.39
N GLY A 70 -0.82 -6.64 -5.48
CA GLY A 70 0.18 -7.01 -4.48
C GLY A 70 1.46 -7.55 -5.08
N ASP A 71 1.38 -8.24 -6.24
CA ASP A 71 2.56 -8.84 -6.86
C ASP A 71 3.51 -7.80 -7.45
N ASN A 72 3.09 -6.55 -7.55
CA ASN A 72 3.94 -5.47 -8.05
C ASN A 72 4.50 -4.61 -6.93
N ILE A 73 4.08 -4.83 -5.70
CA ILE A 73 4.47 -3.98 -4.58
C ILE A 73 5.83 -4.43 -4.04
N ILE A 74 6.73 -3.47 -3.87
CA ILE A 74 7.99 -3.71 -3.20
C ILE A 74 7.83 -3.50 -1.70
N TYR A 75 7.22 -2.38 -1.32
CA TYR A 75 6.91 -2.12 0.09
C TYR A 75 5.79 -1.11 0.23
N VAL A 76 5.19 -1.11 1.41
CA VAL A 76 4.18 -0.13 1.82
C VAL A 76 4.69 0.53 3.10
N SER A 77 4.68 1.85 3.15
CA SER A 77 5.13 2.60 4.30
C SER A 77 3.96 3.43 4.84
N PRO A 78 3.61 3.24 6.11
CA PRO A 78 2.57 4.06 6.73
C PRO A 78 2.93 5.52 6.82
#